data_f1142bb35839f554f83bcda6e9326a7b
#
_entry.id   f1142bb35839f554f83bcda6e9326a7b
#
_cell.length_a   1.000
_cell.length_b   1.000
_cell.length_c   1.000
_cell.angle_alpha   90.00
_cell.angle_beta   90.00
_cell.angle_gamma   90.00
#
_symmetry.space_group_name_H-M   'P 1'
#
loop_
_entity.id
_entity.type
_entity.pdbx_description
1 polymer ?
#
loop_
_entity_poly.entity_id
_entity_poly.type
_entity_poly.pdbx_seq_one_letter_code
_entity_poly.pdbx_strand_id
1 'polypeptide(L)'
;MASPAIPTSGAQTRRRMEPLNVRSRPRWIRRGGLRSFGMSWLRFVGVRVAASCALLLALLAAVFAMSVALIPGDFATMYRLSMRAEDVELIRTEMGLDQAWWVQLGRWLSGVVRGDLGTSFGGADVTSAVFGVLPFTLLLLVFAVGAAFTVGVWLGRMAGWRPTRTRDGALLGLSAVSTLFPPWLAFLLAYGTAELLGFRVFTRIRGFDQQLWMTSEITPSTLAWMLLGVFTMAAVVWIAASLAVRRVTRRPGIVRLVRTATSVVAGMAGVWVVLGLVGRARLADLVGLMILPSVAVMLINLADTTMLVSTVTGSFRTAPFVFAARAKGLKERTISRRHVGRMILLPVVSRYIASFPLVLGALVIVESAFRSNGADYNVGFPGLSARVFGALGANDIRLALGALLVIGVITVVARVILDVAHAALDPRYRDGTRQL
;
A
#
# COMPACT_ATOMS: atom_id res chain seq x y z
N MET A 1 21.78 77.93 24.29
CA MET A 1 21.24 78.32 22.99
C MET A 1 20.17 77.30 22.57
N ALA A 2 18.92 77.81 22.57
CA ALA A 2 17.73 77.44 21.82
C ALA A 2 17.30 75.98 21.73
N SER A 3 16.36 75.65 22.59
CA SER A 3 15.36 74.57 22.37
C SER A 3 14.29 75.12 21.38
N PRO A 4 13.71 74.29 20.46
CA PRO A 4 12.47 74.62 19.85
C PRO A 4 11.32 73.71 20.32
N ALA A 5 10.19 74.46 20.48
CA ALA A 5 8.92 74.10 21.03
C ALA A 5 8.14 73.01 20.31
N ILE A 6 7.34 72.27 21.10
CA ILE A 6 6.26 71.38 20.69
C ILE A 6 5.03 72.18 20.32
N PRO A 7 4.37 71.99 19.17
CA PRO A 7 3.04 72.50 18.91
C PRO A 7 1.97 71.54 19.39
N THR A 8 1.18 71.90 20.35
CA THR A 8 -0.13 71.40 20.73
C THR A 8 -1.17 71.82 19.70
N SER A 9 -1.81 70.91 18.99
CA SER A 9 -3.10 71.18 18.33
C SER A 9 -3.96 69.94 18.40
N GLY A 10 -5.01 70.03 19.22
CA GLY A 10 -6.05 69.02 19.29
C GLY A 10 -7.06 69.21 18.17
N ALA A 11 -7.46 68.08 17.64
CA ALA A 11 -8.78 67.90 17.03
C ALA A 11 -9.09 66.34 17.06
N GLN A 12 -9.76 65.99 18.16
CA GLN A 12 -10.42 64.67 18.25
C GLN A 12 -11.64 64.66 17.31
N THR A 13 -11.50 64.21 16.12
CA THR A 13 -12.61 63.70 15.27
C THR A 13 -13.11 62.38 15.80
N ARG A 14 -14.15 62.39 16.63
CA ARG A 14 -14.99 61.26 16.96
C ARG A 14 -15.57 60.70 15.66
N ARG A 15 -14.94 59.66 15.06
CA ARG A 15 -15.62 58.79 14.11
C ARG A 15 -16.64 57.96 14.88
N ARG A 16 -17.94 58.27 14.64
CA ARG A 16 -19.06 57.40 15.01
C ARG A 16 -18.79 56.03 14.39
N MET A 17 -18.65 55.01 15.25
CA MET A 17 -18.74 53.64 14.82
C MET A 17 -20.18 53.35 14.39
N GLU A 18 -20.42 53.23 13.10
CA GLU A 18 -21.67 52.67 12.58
C GLU A 18 -21.78 51.21 13.06
N PRO A 19 -22.98 50.78 13.50
CA PRO A 19 -23.17 49.38 13.91
C PRO A 19 -23.04 48.49 12.70
N LEU A 20 -22.07 47.56 12.72
CA LEU A 20 -21.91 46.46 11.75
C LEU A 20 -23.24 45.73 11.59
N ASN A 21 -23.83 45.84 10.41
CA ASN A 21 -25.06 45.18 10.04
C ASN A 21 -24.83 43.66 9.90
N VAL A 22 -25.05 42.91 10.99
CA VAL A 22 -24.83 41.45 11.13
C VAL A 22 -25.89 40.62 10.34
N ARG A 23 -26.62 41.20 9.38
CA ARG A 23 -27.69 40.52 8.67
C ARG A 23 -27.43 40.23 7.17
N SER A 24 -26.21 40.15 6.72
CA SER A 24 -25.95 39.57 5.41
C SER A 24 -25.26 38.16 5.55
N ARG A 25 -26.06 37.17 5.78
CA ARG A 25 -25.58 35.77 5.58
C ARG A 25 -25.12 35.63 4.12
N PRO A 26 -23.91 35.16 3.85
CA PRO A 26 -23.43 34.98 2.48
C PRO A 26 -24.35 34.03 1.74
N ARG A 27 -24.80 34.43 0.54
CA ARG A 27 -25.76 33.74 -0.35
C ARG A 27 -25.29 32.39 -0.90
N TRP A 28 -24.13 31.88 -0.50
CA TRP A 28 -23.57 30.61 -1.04
C TRP A 28 -24.00 29.34 -0.27
N ILE A 29 -24.85 29.47 0.78
CA ILE A 29 -25.57 28.30 1.33
C ILE A 29 -26.89 28.11 0.56
N ARG A 30 -26.84 28.08 -0.76
CA ARG A 30 -27.94 27.53 -1.56
C ARG A 30 -27.71 26.03 -1.74
N ARG A 31 -28.66 25.26 -1.27
CA ARG A 31 -28.93 23.86 -1.48
C ARG A 31 -28.58 23.42 -2.91
N GLY A 32 -27.31 23.10 -3.17
CA GLY A 32 -26.89 22.28 -4.31
C GLY A 32 -27.34 20.86 -3.99
N GLY A 33 -28.33 20.36 -4.70
CA GLY A 33 -28.96 19.08 -4.42
C GLY A 33 -27.96 17.92 -4.46
N LEU A 34 -28.22 16.90 -3.65
CA LEU A 34 -27.48 15.64 -3.55
C LEU A 34 -27.18 14.97 -4.90
N ARG A 35 -27.89 15.32 -5.98
CA ARG A 35 -27.67 14.82 -7.33
C ARG A 35 -26.45 15.40 -8.05
N SER A 36 -26.09 16.65 -7.83
CA SER A 36 -24.85 17.26 -8.42
C SER A 36 -23.59 16.78 -7.72
N PHE A 37 -23.70 16.36 -6.46
CA PHE A 37 -22.64 15.84 -5.64
C PHE A 37 -22.15 14.46 -6.12
N GLY A 38 -23.06 13.57 -6.51
CA GLY A 38 -22.72 12.23 -6.99
C GLY A 38 -22.02 12.22 -8.35
N MET A 39 -22.46 13.08 -9.27
CA MET A 39 -21.94 13.10 -10.64
C MET A 39 -20.52 13.65 -10.74
N SER A 40 -20.16 14.68 -9.94
CA SER A 40 -18.81 15.20 -9.85
C SER A 40 -17.81 14.19 -9.26
N TRP A 41 -18.28 13.40 -8.30
CA TRP A 41 -17.47 12.37 -7.65
C TRP A 41 -17.21 11.16 -8.55
N LEU A 42 -18.23 10.66 -9.24
CA LEU A 42 -18.10 9.59 -10.22
C LEU A 42 -17.17 9.98 -11.37
N ARG A 43 -17.28 11.22 -11.87
CA ARG A 43 -16.38 11.74 -12.90
C ARG A 43 -14.93 11.82 -12.39
N PHE A 44 -14.70 12.29 -11.16
CA PHE A 44 -13.36 12.35 -10.56
C PHE A 44 -12.71 10.98 -10.49
N VAL A 45 -13.42 9.99 -9.94
CA VAL A 45 -12.94 8.60 -9.84
C VAL A 45 -12.75 8.00 -11.24
N GLY A 46 -13.72 8.19 -12.14
CA GLY A 46 -13.67 7.66 -13.50
C GLY A 46 -12.47 8.13 -14.30
N VAL A 47 -12.16 9.42 -14.26
CA VAL A 47 -10.96 9.99 -14.96
C VAL A 47 -9.67 9.40 -14.38
N ARG A 48 -9.57 9.26 -13.06
CA ARG A 48 -8.40 8.68 -12.40
C ARG A 48 -8.20 7.20 -12.74
N VAL A 49 -9.28 6.43 -12.72
CA VAL A 49 -9.25 5.01 -13.13
C VAL A 49 -8.83 4.91 -14.61
N ALA A 50 -9.47 5.67 -15.49
CA ALA A 50 -9.16 5.65 -16.91
C ALA A 50 -7.69 6.01 -17.20
N ALA A 51 -7.17 7.08 -16.57
CA ALA A 51 -5.77 7.46 -16.71
C ALA A 51 -4.80 6.39 -16.19
N SER A 52 -5.11 5.77 -15.06
CA SER A 52 -4.28 4.70 -14.49
C SER A 52 -4.32 3.43 -15.34
N CYS A 53 -5.49 3.07 -15.89
CA CYS A 53 -5.62 1.95 -16.82
C CYS A 53 -4.87 2.22 -18.14
N ALA A 54 -4.96 3.43 -18.68
CA ALA A 54 -4.22 3.82 -19.89
C ALA A 54 -2.70 3.71 -19.67
N LEU A 55 -2.19 4.16 -18.50
CA LEU A 55 -0.79 4.04 -18.17
C LEU A 55 -0.35 2.58 -18.00
N LEU A 56 -1.18 1.74 -17.38
CA LEU A 56 -0.92 0.31 -17.24
C LEU A 56 -0.86 -0.37 -18.60
N LEU A 57 -1.82 -0.10 -19.49
CA LEU A 57 -1.82 -0.63 -20.85
C LEU A 57 -0.60 -0.18 -21.64
N ALA A 58 -0.21 1.09 -21.53
CA ALA A 58 1.01 1.60 -22.17
C ALA A 58 2.27 0.89 -21.65
N LEU A 59 2.36 0.65 -20.34
CA LEU A 59 3.47 -0.10 -19.75
C LEU A 59 3.52 -1.54 -20.25
N LEU A 60 2.38 -2.23 -20.27
CA LEU A 60 2.30 -3.61 -20.76
C LEU A 60 2.66 -3.69 -22.25
N ALA A 61 2.19 -2.73 -23.05
CA ALA A 61 2.53 -2.64 -24.46
C ALA A 61 4.04 -2.41 -24.67
N ALA A 62 4.66 -1.54 -23.86
CA ALA A 62 6.09 -1.29 -23.91
C ALA A 62 6.90 -2.55 -23.53
N VAL A 63 6.53 -3.22 -22.44
CA VAL A 63 7.20 -4.47 -22.01
C VAL A 63 7.04 -5.56 -23.06
N PHE A 64 5.84 -5.71 -23.64
CA PHE A 64 5.59 -6.67 -24.70
C PHE A 64 6.42 -6.37 -25.96
N ALA A 65 6.43 -5.13 -26.42
CA ALA A 65 7.23 -4.71 -27.57
C ALA A 65 8.74 -4.91 -27.33
N MET A 66 9.22 -4.56 -26.13
CA MET A 66 10.62 -4.79 -25.75
C MET A 66 10.95 -6.29 -25.70
N SER A 67 10.06 -7.12 -25.19
CA SER A 67 10.30 -8.57 -25.15
C SER A 67 10.40 -9.18 -26.54
N VAL A 68 9.53 -8.78 -27.47
CA VAL A 68 9.59 -9.23 -28.87
C VAL A 68 10.84 -8.71 -29.59
N ALA A 69 11.31 -7.49 -29.25
CA ALA A 69 12.46 -6.89 -29.91
C ALA A 69 13.82 -7.39 -29.37
N LEU A 70 13.91 -7.69 -28.06
CA LEU A 70 15.17 -7.99 -27.39
C LEU A 70 15.42 -9.48 -27.16
N ILE A 71 14.36 -10.28 -27.03
CA ILE A 71 14.48 -11.71 -26.77
C ILE A 71 14.52 -12.45 -28.13
N PRO A 72 15.63 -13.12 -28.46
CA PRO A 72 15.71 -13.86 -29.71
C PRO A 72 14.84 -15.11 -29.66
N GLY A 73 13.94 -15.22 -30.61
CA GLY A 73 13.00 -16.35 -30.72
C GLY A 73 11.61 -16.01 -30.17
N ASP A 74 10.70 -16.94 -30.35
CA ASP A 74 9.31 -16.86 -29.92
C ASP A 74 8.94 -18.08 -29.06
N PHE A 75 7.68 -18.12 -28.59
CA PHE A 75 7.15 -19.25 -27.83
C PHE A 75 7.34 -20.60 -28.53
N ALA A 76 7.21 -20.64 -29.86
CA ALA A 76 7.39 -21.88 -30.63
C ALA A 76 8.86 -22.33 -30.69
N THR A 77 9.81 -21.43 -30.49
CA THR A 77 11.25 -21.71 -30.57
C THR A 77 11.70 -22.76 -29.53
N MET A 78 11.03 -22.82 -28.35
CA MET A 78 11.39 -23.81 -27.33
C MET A 78 11.10 -25.24 -27.74
N TYR A 79 10.14 -25.44 -28.65
CA TYR A 79 9.79 -26.80 -29.15
C TYR A 79 10.76 -27.28 -30.22
N ARG A 80 11.70 -26.48 -30.71
CA ARG A 80 12.68 -26.83 -31.74
C ARG A 80 13.56 -28.07 -31.38
N LEU A 81 13.80 -28.27 -30.07
CA LEU A 81 14.60 -29.40 -29.59
C LEU A 81 13.81 -30.71 -29.46
N SER A 82 12.47 -30.61 -29.37
CA SER A 82 11.59 -31.73 -29.09
C SER A 82 10.66 -32.13 -30.25
N MET A 83 10.50 -31.23 -31.25
CA MET A 83 9.57 -31.41 -32.37
C MET A 83 10.26 -31.16 -33.70
N ARG A 84 9.64 -31.65 -34.78
CA ARG A 84 10.10 -31.38 -36.16
C ARG A 84 9.91 -29.93 -36.50
N ALA A 85 10.72 -29.38 -37.39
CA ALA A 85 10.65 -27.99 -37.79
C ALA A 85 9.28 -27.59 -38.37
N GLU A 86 8.62 -28.51 -39.08
CA GLU A 86 7.28 -28.33 -39.64
C GLU A 86 6.21 -28.16 -38.55
N ASP A 87 6.28 -28.96 -37.48
CA ASP A 87 5.35 -28.94 -36.37
C ASP A 87 5.51 -27.63 -35.56
N VAL A 88 6.76 -27.14 -35.43
CA VAL A 88 7.07 -25.87 -34.77
C VAL A 88 6.50 -24.68 -35.56
N GLU A 89 6.56 -24.74 -36.91
CA GLU A 89 6.01 -23.70 -37.77
C GLU A 89 4.46 -23.70 -37.75
N LEU A 90 3.85 -24.88 -37.66
CA LEU A 90 2.41 -25.03 -37.44
C LEU A 90 1.99 -24.37 -36.11
N ILE A 91 2.67 -24.65 -35.00
CA ILE A 91 2.41 -24.03 -33.70
C ILE A 91 2.57 -22.49 -33.79
N ARG A 92 3.59 -22.02 -34.52
CA ARG A 92 3.83 -20.59 -34.73
C ARG A 92 2.67 -19.91 -35.43
N THR A 93 2.16 -20.48 -36.49
CA THR A 93 1.03 -19.95 -37.26
C THR A 93 -0.30 -20.06 -36.50
N GLU A 94 -0.57 -21.20 -35.85
CA GLU A 94 -1.79 -21.37 -35.02
C GLU A 94 -1.85 -20.40 -33.85
N MET A 95 -0.72 -20.13 -33.21
CA MET A 95 -0.64 -19.14 -32.13
C MET A 95 -0.56 -17.70 -32.64
N GLY A 96 -0.37 -17.50 -33.97
CA GLY A 96 -0.24 -16.18 -34.58
C GLY A 96 1.00 -15.42 -34.16
N LEU A 97 2.08 -16.13 -33.86
CA LEU A 97 3.38 -15.56 -33.47
C LEU A 97 4.13 -14.94 -34.68
N ASP A 98 3.70 -15.26 -35.87
CA ASP A 98 4.11 -14.67 -37.15
C ASP A 98 3.54 -13.27 -37.39
N GLN A 99 2.51 -12.89 -36.62
CA GLN A 99 1.85 -11.61 -36.78
C GLN A 99 2.59 -10.47 -36.07
N ALA A 100 2.28 -9.23 -36.49
CA ALA A 100 2.83 -8.05 -35.85
C ALA A 100 2.56 -8.02 -34.33
N TRP A 101 3.53 -7.54 -33.55
CA TRP A 101 3.50 -7.57 -32.08
C TRP A 101 2.22 -6.92 -31.47
N TRP A 102 1.68 -5.88 -32.12
CA TRP A 102 0.43 -5.23 -31.64
C TRP A 102 -0.82 -6.10 -31.83
N VAL A 103 -0.83 -6.99 -32.85
CA VAL A 103 -1.91 -7.97 -33.03
C VAL A 103 -1.83 -9.06 -31.98
N GLN A 104 -0.62 -9.54 -31.69
CA GLN A 104 -0.38 -10.51 -30.61
C GLN A 104 -0.78 -9.92 -29.26
N LEU A 105 -0.39 -8.68 -28.97
CA LEU A 105 -0.81 -7.96 -27.76
C LEU A 105 -2.34 -7.81 -27.68
N GLY A 106 -2.97 -7.42 -28.79
CA GLY A 106 -4.44 -7.29 -28.87
C GLY A 106 -5.17 -8.59 -28.58
N ARG A 107 -4.69 -9.71 -29.11
CA ARG A 107 -5.23 -11.05 -28.79
C ARG A 107 -5.06 -11.40 -27.32
N TRP A 108 -3.87 -11.19 -26.76
CA TRP A 108 -3.60 -11.43 -25.35
C TRP A 108 -4.51 -10.58 -24.45
N LEU A 109 -4.65 -9.27 -24.75
CA LEU A 109 -5.57 -8.38 -24.00
C LEU A 109 -7.02 -8.83 -24.12
N SER A 110 -7.45 -9.36 -25.26
CA SER A 110 -8.81 -9.90 -25.42
C SER A 110 -9.04 -11.15 -24.56
N GLY A 111 -8.00 -11.99 -24.37
CA GLY A 111 -8.00 -13.10 -23.44
C GLY A 111 -8.09 -12.61 -21.99
N VAL A 112 -7.29 -11.61 -21.62
CA VAL A 112 -7.31 -10.98 -20.28
C VAL A 112 -8.70 -10.51 -19.89
N VAL A 113 -9.43 -9.86 -20.81
CA VAL A 113 -10.82 -9.40 -20.54
C VAL A 113 -11.78 -10.57 -20.25
N ARG A 114 -11.49 -11.75 -20.80
CA ARG A 114 -12.24 -12.99 -20.53
C ARG A 114 -11.76 -13.75 -19.30
N GLY A 115 -10.71 -13.27 -18.64
CA GLY A 115 -10.07 -13.91 -17.48
C GLY A 115 -9.03 -14.95 -17.83
N ASP A 116 -8.66 -15.08 -19.10
CA ASP A 116 -7.63 -16.00 -19.60
C ASP A 116 -6.32 -15.22 -19.82
N LEU A 117 -5.30 -15.50 -19.00
CA LEU A 117 -3.96 -14.94 -19.13
C LEU A 117 -3.06 -15.76 -20.08
N GLY A 118 -3.57 -16.88 -20.61
CA GLY A 118 -2.87 -17.80 -21.48
C GLY A 118 -2.09 -18.87 -20.73
N THR A 119 -1.29 -19.61 -21.49
CA THR A 119 -0.46 -20.71 -20.98
C THR A 119 1.02 -20.32 -20.95
N SER A 120 1.70 -20.70 -19.87
CA SER A 120 3.14 -20.57 -19.65
C SER A 120 3.91 -21.51 -20.58
N PHE A 121 5.21 -21.30 -20.76
CA PHE A 121 6.11 -22.21 -21.47
C PHE A 121 6.06 -23.65 -20.94
N GLY A 122 5.92 -23.83 -19.64
CA GLY A 122 5.78 -25.15 -19.01
C GLY A 122 4.41 -25.81 -19.20
N GLY A 123 3.51 -25.24 -20.01
CA GLY A 123 2.14 -25.74 -20.21
C GLY A 123 1.18 -25.43 -19.05
N ALA A 124 1.65 -24.77 -18.00
CA ALA A 124 0.81 -24.38 -16.87
C ALA A 124 -0.07 -23.19 -17.22
N ASP A 125 -1.31 -23.17 -16.73
CA ASP A 125 -2.19 -22.00 -16.83
C ASP A 125 -1.61 -20.81 -16.05
N VAL A 126 -1.39 -19.68 -16.75
CA VAL A 126 -0.83 -18.45 -16.16
C VAL A 126 -1.76 -17.88 -15.10
N THR A 127 -3.08 -18.00 -15.28
CA THR A 127 -4.07 -17.50 -14.34
C THR A 127 -3.89 -18.20 -12.99
N SER A 128 -3.86 -19.54 -12.98
CA SER A 128 -3.67 -20.32 -11.76
C SER A 128 -2.30 -20.06 -11.11
N ALA A 129 -1.23 -19.96 -11.92
CA ALA A 129 0.13 -19.70 -11.44
C ALA A 129 0.27 -18.32 -10.75
N VAL A 130 -0.41 -17.29 -11.27
CA VAL A 130 -0.39 -15.92 -10.73
C VAL A 130 -1.30 -15.79 -9.52
N PHE A 131 -2.55 -16.28 -9.60
CA PHE A 131 -3.49 -16.22 -8.49
C PHE A 131 -3.11 -17.13 -7.31
N GLY A 132 -2.34 -18.19 -7.57
CA GLY A 132 -1.78 -19.05 -6.52
C GLY A 132 -0.77 -18.33 -5.61
N VAL A 133 -0.04 -17.34 -6.12
CA VAL A 133 0.96 -16.58 -5.34
C VAL A 133 0.47 -15.18 -4.91
N LEU A 134 -0.58 -14.67 -5.53
CA LEU A 134 -1.18 -13.37 -5.24
C LEU A 134 -1.45 -13.12 -3.74
N PRO A 135 -2.04 -14.07 -2.97
CA PRO A 135 -2.39 -13.81 -1.58
C PRO A 135 -1.18 -13.56 -0.69
N PHE A 136 0.01 -14.11 -1.01
CA PHE A 136 1.23 -13.86 -0.23
C PHE A 136 1.70 -12.41 -0.41
N THR A 137 1.71 -11.91 -1.65
CA THR A 137 2.02 -10.50 -1.94
C THR A 137 1.04 -9.55 -1.26
N LEU A 138 -0.27 -9.87 -1.29
CA LEU A 138 -1.29 -9.05 -0.63
C LEU A 138 -1.17 -9.07 0.90
N LEU A 139 -0.89 -10.22 1.49
CA LEU A 139 -0.62 -10.34 2.92
C LEU A 139 0.61 -9.52 3.31
N LEU A 140 1.71 -9.67 2.55
CA LEU A 140 2.93 -8.91 2.77
C LEU A 140 2.67 -7.39 2.71
N LEU A 141 1.92 -6.94 1.70
CA LEU A 141 1.54 -5.54 1.53
C LEU A 141 0.72 -5.04 2.73
N VAL A 142 -0.33 -5.75 3.12
CA VAL A 142 -1.22 -5.34 4.21
C VAL A 142 -0.49 -5.32 5.55
N PHE A 143 0.27 -6.37 5.87
CA PHE A 143 0.98 -6.46 7.15
C PHE A 143 2.14 -5.51 7.26
N ALA A 144 3.06 -5.53 6.30
CA ALA A 144 4.28 -4.73 6.38
C ALA A 144 3.99 -3.24 6.29
N VAL A 145 3.14 -2.83 5.33
CA VAL A 145 2.78 -1.42 5.13
C VAL A 145 1.87 -0.93 6.24
N GLY A 146 0.89 -1.73 6.67
CA GLY A 146 0.01 -1.42 7.79
C GLY A 146 0.77 -1.28 9.11
N ALA A 147 1.73 -2.17 9.38
CA ALA A 147 2.60 -2.08 10.55
C ALA A 147 3.52 -0.86 10.48
N ALA A 148 4.17 -0.62 9.33
CA ALA A 148 5.01 0.55 9.12
C ALA A 148 4.25 1.87 9.35
N PHE A 149 3.03 1.97 8.83
CA PHE A 149 2.18 3.14 9.04
C PHE A 149 1.79 3.32 10.51
N THR A 150 1.28 2.29 11.17
CA THR A 150 0.79 2.39 12.56
C THR A 150 1.91 2.67 13.55
N VAL A 151 3.02 1.93 13.43
CA VAL A 151 4.21 2.10 14.28
C VAL A 151 4.92 3.41 13.95
N GLY A 152 5.04 3.78 12.67
CA GLY A 152 5.65 5.02 12.23
C GLY A 152 4.91 6.27 12.72
N VAL A 153 3.58 6.27 12.64
CA VAL A 153 2.76 7.36 13.19
C VAL A 153 2.91 7.44 14.72
N TRP A 154 2.99 6.32 15.41
CA TRP A 154 3.18 6.31 16.85
C TRP A 154 4.58 6.82 17.25
N LEU A 155 5.64 6.30 16.66
CA LEU A 155 7.02 6.71 16.92
C LEU A 155 7.27 8.17 16.51
N GLY A 156 6.86 8.57 15.32
CA GLY A 156 7.04 9.92 14.81
C GLY A 156 6.34 10.97 15.66
N ARG A 157 5.12 10.68 16.14
CA ARG A 157 4.43 11.56 17.07
C ARG A 157 5.14 11.64 18.43
N MET A 158 5.70 10.53 18.93
CA MET A 158 6.48 10.55 20.17
C MET A 158 7.74 11.41 20.02
N ALA A 159 8.47 11.23 18.92
CA ALA A 159 9.70 11.95 18.66
C ALA A 159 9.45 13.46 18.44
N GLY A 160 8.50 13.82 17.57
CA GLY A 160 8.18 15.22 17.26
C GLY A 160 7.55 15.99 18.43
N TRP A 161 6.81 15.32 19.32
CA TRP A 161 6.20 15.99 20.47
C TRP A 161 7.18 16.28 21.60
N ARG A 162 8.09 15.38 21.90
CA ARG A 162 9.13 15.51 22.93
C ARG A 162 10.50 15.15 22.36
N PRO A 163 11.17 16.06 21.65
CA PRO A 163 12.51 15.80 21.12
C PRO A 163 13.49 15.58 22.28
N THR A 164 14.28 14.54 22.17
CA THR A 164 15.41 14.24 23.07
C THR A 164 16.56 13.73 22.23
N ARG A 165 17.79 13.93 22.67
CA ARG A 165 18.99 13.47 21.93
C ARG A 165 18.91 11.98 21.55
N THR A 166 18.41 11.15 22.45
CA THR A 166 18.23 9.71 22.19
C THR A 166 17.21 9.43 21.10
N ARG A 167 16.09 10.18 21.03
CA ARG A 167 15.08 10.04 19.99
C ARG A 167 15.55 10.56 18.66
N ASP A 168 16.27 11.66 18.65
CA ASP A 168 16.86 12.22 17.44
C ASP A 168 17.92 11.27 16.89
N GLY A 169 18.75 10.65 17.75
CA GLY A 169 19.67 9.58 17.37
C GLY A 169 18.97 8.34 16.81
N ALA A 170 17.83 7.93 17.42
CA ALA A 170 17.03 6.83 16.92
C ALA A 170 16.38 7.14 15.55
N LEU A 171 15.94 8.38 15.33
CA LEU A 171 15.45 8.82 14.01
C LEU A 171 16.56 8.80 12.95
N LEU A 172 17.78 9.23 13.29
CA LEU A 172 18.94 9.16 12.40
C LEU A 172 19.29 7.70 12.06
N GLY A 173 19.31 6.81 13.05
CA GLY A 173 19.53 5.38 12.82
C GLY A 173 18.46 4.75 11.94
N LEU A 174 17.19 5.09 12.17
CA LEU A 174 16.08 4.61 11.37
C LEU A 174 16.15 5.15 9.93
N SER A 175 16.55 6.42 9.75
CA SER A 175 16.75 7.00 8.43
C SER A 175 17.92 6.33 7.68
N ALA A 176 19.00 5.99 8.37
CA ALA A 176 20.11 5.24 7.77
C ALA A 176 19.65 3.85 7.26
N VAL A 177 18.79 3.17 8.01
CA VAL A 177 18.21 1.89 7.57
C VAL A 177 17.32 2.05 6.32
N SER A 178 16.53 3.13 6.22
CA SER A 178 15.68 3.36 5.05
C SER A 178 16.44 3.72 3.78
N THR A 179 17.66 4.24 3.91
CA THR A 179 18.52 4.54 2.77
C THR A 179 19.28 3.32 2.24
N LEU A 180 19.27 2.21 2.99
CA LEU A 180 19.85 0.97 2.51
C LEU A 180 19.12 0.46 1.27
N PHE A 181 19.90 0.03 0.29
CA PHE A 181 19.33 -0.63 -0.88
C PHE A 181 18.52 -1.87 -0.46
N PRO A 182 17.24 -2.00 -0.85
CA PRO A 182 16.35 -3.03 -0.32
C PRO A 182 16.89 -4.47 -0.35
N PRO A 183 17.60 -4.95 -1.40
CA PRO A 183 18.21 -6.26 -1.41
C PRO A 183 19.28 -6.45 -0.34
N TRP A 184 20.09 -5.40 -0.07
CA TRP A 184 21.08 -5.44 1.00
C TRP A 184 20.44 -5.53 2.38
N LEU A 185 19.36 -4.80 2.61
CA LEU A 185 18.60 -4.91 3.86
C LEU A 185 18.03 -6.31 4.04
N ALA A 186 17.45 -6.89 2.97
CA ALA A 186 16.94 -8.25 2.99
C ALA A 186 18.04 -9.27 3.32
N PHE A 187 19.21 -9.13 2.68
CA PHE A 187 20.38 -9.97 2.94
C PHE A 187 20.88 -9.83 4.38
N LEU A 188 21.06 -8.59 4.86
CA LEU A 188 21.51 -8.33 6.24
C LEU A 188 20.54 -8.89 7.28
N LEU A 189 19.23 -8.80 7.05
CA LEU A 189 18.23 -9.39 7.93
C LEU A 189 18.33 -10.92 7.92
N ALA A 190 18.41 -11.53 6.74
CA ALA A 190 18.55 -12.97 6.62
C ALA A 190 19.84 -13.48 7.26
N TYR A 191 20.98 -12.89 6.94
CA TYR A 191 22.28 -13.25 7.48
C TYR A 191 22.39 -12.95 8.98
N GLY A 192 21.97 -11.76 9.41
CA GLY A 192 22.05 -11.35 10.81
C GLY A 192 21.19 -12.20 11.73
N THR A 193 19.99 -12.61 11.28
CA THR A 193 19.15 -13.52 12.07
C THR A 193 19.74 -14.93 12.14
N ALA A 194 20.50 -15.35 11.11
CA ALA A 194 21.18 -16.63 11.06
C ALA A 194 22.36 -16.71 12.02
N GLU A 195 23.29 -15.84 11.75
CA GLU A 195 24.63 -15.94 12.34
C GLU A 195 24.68 -15.28 13.71
N LEU A 196 24.01 -14.12 13.89
CA LEU A 196 24.08 -13.36 15.13
C LEU A 196 23.08 -13.81 16.19
N LEU A 197 21.88 -14.24 15.79
CA LEU A 197 20.83 -14.61 16.72
C LEU A 197 20.64 -16.13 16.84
N GLY A 198 21.36 -16.93 16.03
CA GLY A 198 21.24 -18.38 16.01
C GLY A 198 19.88 -18.89 15.54
N PHE A 199 19.02 -17.97 15.04
CA PHE A 199 17.69 -18.32 14.54
C PHE A 199 17.77 -18.93 13.13
N ARG A 200 18.37 -20.13 13.01
CA ARG A 200 18.44 -20.86 11.74
C ARG A 200 17.08 -21.15 11.11
N VAL A 201 15.99 -21.02 11.88
CA VAL A 201 14.62 -21.15 11.38
C VAL A 201 14.28 -20.05 10.38
N PHE A 202 14.86 -18.85 10.54
CA PHE A 202 14.62 -17.69 9.65
C PHE A 202 15.64 -17.59 8.51
N THR A 203 16.72 -18.39 8.52
CA THR A 203 17.88 -18.24 7.64
C THR A 203 17.91 -19.13 6.44
N ARG A 204 17.15 -20.19 6.45
CA ARG A 204 16.85 -20.83 5.19
C ARG A 204 15.85 -19.92 4.49
N ILE A 205 16.20 -19.50 3.28
CA ILE A 205 15.24 -19.19 2.23
C ILE A 205 14.48 -20.51 2.03
N ARG A 206 13.66 -20.82 3.01
CA ARG A 206 12.97 -22.09 3.14
C ARG A 206 11.67 -21.89 2.39
N GLY A 207 11.42 -22.73 1.42
CA GLY A 207 10.08 -22.94 0.94
C GLY A 207 9.18 -23.52 2.04
N PHE A 208 7.96 -23.74 1.73
CA PHE A 208 7.02 -24.45 2.61
C PHE A 208 7.56 -25.84 2.95
N ASP A 209 7.29 -26.32 4.15
CA ASP A 209 7.60 -27.67 4.55
C ASP A 209 6.75 -28.67 3.75
N GLN A 210 7.33 -29.25 2.70
CA GLN A 210 6.62 -30.13 1.78
C GLN A 210 5.93 -31.29 2.50
N GLN A 211 6.58 -31.90 3.51
CA GLN A 211 5.97 -33.01 4.25
C GLN A 211 4.72 -32.58 5.01
N LEU A 212 4.73 -31.37 5.58
CA LEU A 212 3.60 -30.81 6.32
C LEU A 212 2.39 -30.52 5.40
N TRP A 213 2.66 -30.11 4.15
CA TRP A 213 1.61 -29.71 3.21
C TRP A 213 1.13 -30.86 2.29
N MET A 214 1.95 -31.88 2.02
CA MET A 214 1.54 -33.06 1.24
C MET A 214 0.41 -33.86 1.90
N THR A 215 0.30 -33.79 3.22
CA THR A 215 -0.74 -34.49 4.00
C THR A 215 -2.04 -33.68 4.14
N SER A 216 -2.13 -32.54 3.50
CA SER A 216 -3.27 -31.59 3.65
C SER A 216 -4.02 -31.40 2.35
N GLU A 217 -5.35 -31.41 2.43
CA GLU A 217 -6.21 -30.95 1.34
C GLU A 217 -6.14 -29.42 1.13
N ILE A 218 -5.68 -28.67 2.14
CA ILE A 218 -5.58 -27.21 2.12
C ILE A 218 -4.18 -26.82 1.65
N THR A 219 -4.11 -26.08 0.54
CA THR A 219 -2.85 -25.55 0.02
C THR A 219 -2.37 -24.31 0.78
N PRO A 220 -1.06 -23.96 0.75
CA PRO A 220 -0.56 -22.72 1.33
C PRO A 220 -1.26 -21.46 0.80
N SER A 221 -1.60 -21.43 -0.48
CA SER A 221 -2.33 -20.32 -1.10
C SER A 221 -3.75 -20.20 -0.56
N THR A 222 -4.44 -21.30 -0.35
CA THR A 222 -5.78 -21.32 0.25
C THR A 222 -5.74 -20.76 1.69
N LEU A 223 -4.75 -21.16 2.49
CA LEU A 223 -4.55 -20.59 3.83
C LEU A 223 -4.30 -19.08 3.76
N ALA A 224 -3.47 -18.62 2.84
CA ALA A 224 -3.19 -17.21 2.68
C ALA A 224 -4.46 -16.42 2.26
N TRP A 225 -5.31 -16.97 1.39
CA TRP A 225 -6.62 -16.40 1.05
C TRP A 225 -7.58 -16.37 2.24
N MET A 226 -7.61 -17.43 3.06
CA MET A 226 -8.41 -17.46 4.30
C MET A 226 -7.99 -16.34 5.26
N LEU A 227 -6.67 -16.14 5.47
CA LEU A 227 -6.16 -15.05 6.30
C LEU A 227 -6.54 -13.67 5.76
N LEU A 228 -6.40 -13.44 4.46
CA LEU A 228 -6.87 -12.19 3.83
C LEU A 228 -8.38 -12.00 4.04
N GLY A 229 -9.17 -13.05 3.92
CA GLY A 229 -10.60 -13.04 4.22
C GLY A 229 -10.90 -12.63 5.66
N VAL A 230 -10.17 -13.16 6.63
CA VAL A 230 -10.30 -12.77 8.04
C VAL A 230 -9.97 -11.29 8.26
N PHE A 231 -8.89 -10.77 7.65
CA PHE A 231 -8.53 -9.35 7.78
C PHE A 231 -9.54 -8.43 7.09
N THR A 232 -10.00 -8.77 5.91
CA THR A 232 -11.02 -7.99 5.20
C THR A 232 -12.34 -8.01 5.97
N MET A 233 -12.75 -9.15 6.50
CA MET A 233 -13.94 -9.26 7.33
C MET A 233 -13.82 -8.43 8.62
N ALA A 234 -12.69 -8.49 9.31
CA ALA A 234 -12.43 -7.68 10.50
C ALA A 234 -12.48 -6.17 10.18
N ALA A 235 -11.95 -5.75 9.02
CA ALA A 235 -12.04 -4.37 8.55
C ALA A 235 -13.49 -3.95 8.22
N VAL A 236 -14.25 -4.80 7.55
CA VAL A 236 -15.67 -4.56 7.25
C VAL A 236 -16.49 -4.45 8.55
N VAL A 237 -16.30 -5.37 9.50
CA VAL A 237 -16.96 -5.33 10.81
C VAL A 237 -16.60 -4.04 11.56
N TRP A 238 -15.33 -3.61 11.51
CA TRP A 238 -14.90 -2.35 12.11
C TRP A 238 -15.57 -1.13 11.49
N ILE A 239 -15.71 -1.08 10.17
CA ILE A 239 -16.42 -0.01 9.44
C ILE A 239 -17.91 -0.03 9.82
N ALA A 240 -18.55 -1.19 9.73
CA ALA A 240 -19.98 -1.35 10.03
C ALA A 240 -20.31 -0.97 11.48
N ALA A 241 -19.51 -1.47 12.45
CA ALA A 241 -19.64 -1.09 13.86
C ALA A 241 -19.44 0.41 14.07
N SER A 242 -18.48 1.01 13.34
CA SER A 242 -18.23 2.46 13.39
C SER A 242 -19.42 3.28 12.94
N LEU A 243 -20.10 2.84 11.89
CA LEU A 243 -21.29 3.50 11.33
C LEU A 243 -22.51 3.28 12.23
N ALA A 244 -22.73 2.05 12.68
CA ALA A 244 -23.87 1.69 13.53
C ALA A 244 -23.84 2.41 14.89
N VAL A 245 -22.71 2.36 15.59
CA VAL A 245 -22.58 2.97 16.91
C VAL A 245 -22.64 4.50 16.86
N ARG A 246 -22.21 5.12 15.77
CA ARG A 246 -22.37 6.58 15.57
C ARG A 246 -23.84 7.00 15.42
N ARG A 247 -24.71 6.11 14.95
CA ARG A 247 -26.16 6.37 14.87
C ARG A 247 -26.84 6.28 16.23
N VAL A 248 -26.36 5.37 17.10
CA VAL A 248 -26.97 5.10 18.41
C VAL A 248 -26.45 6.03 19.51
N THR A 249 -25.17 6.34 19.54
CA THR A 249 -24.57 7.19 20.59
C THR A 249 -23.60 8.22 20.05
N ARG A 250 -23.67 9.43 20.63
CA ARG A 250 -22.69 10.49 20.34
C ARG A 250 -21.50 10.50 21.30
N ARG A 251 -21.43 9.56 22.26
CA ARG A 251 -20.33 9.49 23.23
C ARG A 251 -19.08 8.89 22.59
N PRO A 252 -18.00 9.69 22.35
CA PRO A 252 -16.85 9.25 21.57
C PRO A 252 -16.04 8.12 22.21
N GLY A 253 -16.12 7.99 23.52
CA GLY A 253 -15.46 6.87 24.27
C GLY A 253 -16.12 5.53 23.99
N ILE A 254 -17.45 5.46 24.07
CA ILE A 254 -18.23 4.23 23.79
C ILE A 254 -18.06 3.82 22.33
N VAL A 255 -18.16 4.78 21.39
CA VAL A 255 -17.96 4.51 19.96
C VAL A 255 -16.58 3.88 19.70
N ARG A 256 -15.54 4.38 20.36
CA ARG A 256 -14.19 3.83 20.20
C ARG A 256 -14.08 2.45 20.82
N LEU A 257 -14.59 2.26 22.03
CA LEU A 257 -14.53 0.98 22.75
C LEU A 257 -15.23 -0.13 21.96
N VAL A 258 -16.48 0.11 21.55
CA VAL A 258 -17.26 -0.88 20.80
C VAL A 258 -16.57 -1.20 19.47
N ARG A 259 -16.10 -0.19 18.75
CA ARG A 259 -15.41 -0.35 17.47
C ARG A 259 -14.15 -1.21 17.59
N THR A 260 -13.30 -0.94 18.60
CA THR A 260 -12.07 -1.72 18.80
C THR A 260 -12.37 -3.11 19.31
N ALA A 261 -13.29 -3.24 20.24
CA ALA A 261 -13.68 -4.54 20.78
C ALA A 261 -14.27 -5.46 19.69
N THR A 262 -15.20 -4.97 18.88
CA THR A 262 -15.81 -5.77 17.81
C THR A 262 -14.79 -6.20 16.75
N SER A 263 -13.86 -5.33 16.35
CA SER A 263 -12.82 -5.71 15.37
C SER A 263 -11.81 -6.70 15.92
N VAL A 264 -11.41 -6.54 17.18
CA VAL A 264 -10.50 -7.49 17.86
C VAL A 264 -11.17 -8.85 18.01
N VAL A 265 -12.43 -8.88 18.48
CA VAL A 265 -13.18 -10.13 18.63
C VAL A 265 -13.38 -10.82 17.27
N ALA A 266 -13.75 -10.08 16.21
CA ALA A 266 -13.92 -10.64 14.89
C ALA A 266 -12.59 -11.18 14.32
N GLY A 267 -11.48 -10.45 14.50
CA GLY A 267 -10.15 -10.90 14.10
C GLY A 267 -9.70 -12.16 14.87
N MET A 268 -9.87 -12.18 16.19
CA MET A 268 -9.53 -13.34 17.02
C MET A 268 -10.37 -14.57 16.67
N ALA A 269 -11.68 -14.40 16.49
CA ALA A 269 -12.57 -15.48 16.10
C ALA A 269 -12.17 -16.04 14.72
N GLY A 270 -11.87 -15.17 13.75
CA GLY A 270 -11.39 -15.58 12.43
C GLY A 270 -10.08 -16.36 12.50
N VAL A 271 -9.09 -15.87 13.25
CA VAL A 271 -7.82 -16.58 13.45
C VAL A 271 -8.04 -17.93 14.15
N TRP A 272 -8.95 -17.98 15.15
CA TRP A 272 -9.27 -19.22 15.85
C TRP A 272 -9.91 -20.26 14.92
N VAL A 273 -10.82 -19.84 14.04
CA VAL A 273 -11.42 -20.70 13.00
C VAL A 273 -10.34 -21.22 12.05
N VAL A 274 -9.44 -20.37 11.57
CA VAL A 274 -8.31 -20.78 10.70
C VAL A 274 -7.40 -21.78 11.42
N LEU A 275 -7.08 -21.53 12.69
CA LEU A 275 -6.29 -22.47 13.50
C LEU A 275 -6.97 -23.83 13.66
N GLY A 276 -8.29 -23.86 13.81
CA GLY A 276 -9.07 -25.10 13.90
C GLY A 276 -9.09 -25.88 12.59
N LEU A 277 -9.16 -25.19 11.45
CA LEU A 277 -9.22 -25.81 10.13
C LEU A 277 -7.86 -26.29 9.63
N VAL A 278 -6.80 -25.53 9.84
CA VAL A 278 -5.48 -25.73 9.21
C VAL A 278 -4.46 -26.31 10.18
N GLY A 279 -4.62 -26.06 11.48
CA GLY A 279 -3.68 -26.44 12.52
C GLY A 279 -2.55 -25.45 12.75
N ARG A 280 -1.98 -25.52 13.96
CA ARG A 280 -0.94 -24.56 14.41
C ARG A 280 0.36 -24.66 13.61
N ALA A 281 0.77 -25.87 13.22
CA ALA A 281 2.03 -26.11 12.54
C ALA A 281 2.07 -25.42 11.16
N ARG A 282 1.00 -25.56 10.36
CA ARG A 282 0.89 -24.95 9.03
C ARG A 282 0.80 -23.42 9.09
N LEU A 283 0.07 -22.89 10.09
CA LEU A 283 0.04 -21.46 10.29
C LEU A 283 1.41 -20.91 10.70
N ALA A 284 2.14 -21.63 11.57
CA ALA A 284 3.49 -21.24 11.97
C ALA A 284 4.49 -21.30 10.81
N ASP A 285 4.36 -22.27 9.92
CA ASP A 285 5.18 -22.40 8.70
C ASP A 285 4.97 -21.21 7.76
N LEU A 286 3.70 -20.84 7.49
CA LEU A 286 3.37 -19.65 6.70
C LEU A 286 3.90 -18.35 7.33
N VAL A 287 3.68 -18.16 8.64
CA VAL A 287 4.15 -16.97 9.35
C VAL A 287 5.68 -16.92 9.35
N GLY A 288 6.36 -18.05 9.56
CA GLY A 288 7.81 -18.15 9.51
C GLY A 288 8.38 -17.72 8.15
N LEU A 289 7.72 -18.11 7.06
CA LEU A 289 8.10 -17.70 5.71
C LEU A 289 7.91 -16.20 5.47
N MET A 290 6.85 -15.62 6.04
CA MET A 290 6.47 -14.22 5.79
C MET A 290 7.19 -13.21 6.68
N ILE A 291 7.75 -13.62 7.84
CA ILE A 291 8.21 -12.67 8.87
C ILE A 291 9.38 -11.80 8.37
N LEU A 292 10.41 -12.39 7.76
CA LEU A 292 11.59 -11.65 7.29
C LEU A 292 11.28 -10.69 6.14
N PRO A 293 10.58 -11.09 5.06
CA PRO A 293 10.15 -10.16 4.02
C PRO A 293 9.28 -9.03 4.59
N SER A 294 8.37 -9.36 5.54
CA SER A 294 7.51 -8.35 6.17
C SER A 294 8.30 -7.34 6.99
N VAL A 295 9.30 -7.79 7.76
CA VAL A 295 10.18 -6.91 8.53
C VAL A 295 11.01 -6.02 7.61
N ALA A 296 11.54 -6.55 6.50
CA ALA A 296 12.30 -5.77 5.54
C ALA A 296 11.46 -4.64 4.93
N VAL A 297 10.29 -4.96 4.38
CA VAL A 297 9.36 -3.96 3.82
C VAL A 297 8.88 -2.98 4.88
N MET A 298 8.58 -3.47 6.10
CA MET A 298 8.19 -2.62 7.22
C MET A 298 9.29 -1.61 7.57
N LEU A 299 10.55 -2.01 7.70
CA LEU A 299 11.67 -1.13 8.10
C LEU A 299 11.90 -0.02 7.07
N ILE A 300 11.87 -0.33 5.77
CA ILE A 300 12.03 0.65 4.70
C ILE A 300 10.95 1.74 4.82
N ASN A 301 9.70 1.35 4.99
CA ASN A 301 8.57 2.28 5.04
C ASN A 301 8.41 2.96 6.41
N LEU A 302 8.90 2.34 7.48
CA LEU A 302 8.80 2.84 8.85
C LEU A 302 9.57 4.14 9.03
N ALA A 303 10.77 4.22 8.45
CA ALA A 303 11.63 5.39 8.58
C ALA A 303 10.98 6.63 7.95
N ASP A 304 10.56 6.52 6.69
CA ASP A 304 9.91 7.62 5.97
C ASP A 304 8.67 8.12 6.71
N THR A 305 7.82 7.18 7.16
CA THR A 305 6.61 7.50 7.92
C THR A 305 6.95 8.21 9.25
N THR A 306 7.94 7.68 9.98
CA THR A 306 8.34 8.22 11.29
C THR A 306 8.92 9.61 11.17
N MET A 307 9.80 9.85 10.19
CA MET A 307 10.41 11.15 9.94
C MET A 307 9.38 12.19 9.53
N LEU A 308 8.49 11.86 8.59
CA LEU A 308 7.42 12.75 8.18
C LEU A 308 6.52 13.14 9.35
N VAL A 309 6.07 12.16 10.12
CA VAL A 309 5.19 12.40 11.28
C VAL A 309 5.90 13.20 12.37
N SER A 310 7.20 12.96 12.59
CA SER A 310 8.00 13.71 13.55
C SER A 310 8.12 15.18 13.17
N THR A 311 8.42 15.47 11.89
CA THR A 311 8.53 16.84 11.36
C THR A 311 7.20 17.59 11.46
N VAL A 312 6.11 16.97 10.98
CA VAL A 312 4.76 17.57 11.04
C VAL A 312 4.29 17.77 12.49
N THR A 313 4.60 16.81 13.39
CA THR A 313 4.27 16.97 14.82
C THR A 313 5.04 18.12 15.44
N GLY A 314 6.33 18.26 15.11
CA GLY A 314 7.20 19.34 15.58
C GLY A 314 6.67 20.71 15.17
N SER A 315 6.25 20.89 13.92
CA SER A 315 5.68 22.16 13.46
C SER A 315 4.37 22.54 14.17
N PHE A 316 3.52 21.56 14.46
CA PHE A 316 2.30 21.85 15.22
C PHE A 316 2.53 22.13 16.71
N ARG A 317 3.65 21.72 17.29
CA ARG A 317 3.96 21.96 18.71
C ARG A 317 4.01 23.46 19.08
N THR A 318 4.46 24.28 18.17
CA THR A 318 4.58 25.74 18.30
C THR A 318 3.39 26.51 17.74
N ALA A 319 2.35 25.81 17.28
CA ALA A 319 1.18 26.45 16.69
C ALA A 319 0.33 27.18 17.75
N PRO A 320 -0.30 28.35 17.42
CA PRO A 320 -1.06 29.16 18.34
C PRO A 320 -2.18 28.42 19.07
N PHE A 321 -2.85 27.48 18.40
CA PHE A 321 -3.92 26.69 19.03
C PHE A 321 -3.39 25.76 20.15
N VAL A 322 -2.12 25.33 20.10
CA VAL A 322 -1.49 24.53 21.15
C VAL A 322 -1.26 25.41 22.39
N PHE A 323 -0.80 26.65 22.22
CA PHE A 323 -0.68 27.60 23.31
C PHE A 323 -2.04 27.87 23.97
N ALA A 324 -3.08 28.10 23.16
CA ALA A 324 -4.44 28.29 23.68
C ALA A 324 -4.95 27.07 24.46
N ALA A 325 -4.63 25.85 23.99
CA ALA A 325 -5.00 24.61 24.66
C ALA A 325 -4.26 24.44 26.01
N ARG A 326 -2.97 24.83 26.07
CA ARG A 326 -2.19 24.85 27.32
C ARG A 326 -2.75 25.89 28.31
N ALA A 327 -3.08 27.08 27.83
CA ALA A 327 -3.70 28.12 28.65
C ALA A 327 -5.04 27.68 29.24
N LYS A 328 -5.78 26.79 28.57
CA LYS A 328 -7.02 26.18 29.10
C LYS A 328 -6.75 24.99 30.06
N GLY A 329 -5.50 24.73 30.46
CA GLY A 329 -5.12 23.68 31.40
C GLY A 329 -5.21 22.26 30.86
N LEU A 330 -5.27 22.05 29.54
CA LEU A 330 -5.33 20.72 28.95
C LEU A 330 -3.99 19.99 29.11
N LYS A 331 -4.06 18.70 29.51
CA LYS A 331 -2.86 17.85 29.66
C LYS A 331 -2.15 17.69 28.31
N GLU A 332 -0.82 17.76 28.28
CA GLU A 332 0.03 17.57 27.09
C GLU A 332 -0.33 16.33 26.26
N ARG A 333 -0.62 15.22 26.94
CA ARG A 333 -1.05 13.96 26.29
C ARG A 333 -2.38 14.12 25.55
N THR A 334 -3.29 14.94 26.05
CA THR A 334 -4.58 15.22 25.42
C THR A 334 -4.39 16.10 24.20
N ILE A 335 -3.56 17.14 24.31
CA ILE A 335 -3.23 18.07 23.22
C ILE A 335 -2.59 17.27 22.07
N SER A 336 -1.53 16.50 22.34
CA SER A 336 -0.81 15.71 21.35
C SER A 336 -1.70 14.64 20.68
N ARG A 337 -2.51 13.90 21.46
CA ARG A 337 -3.30 12.79 20.91
C ARG A 337 -4.58 13.22 20.23
N ARG A 338 -5.30 14.18 20.80
CA ARG A 338 -6.67 14.52 20.37
C ARG A 338 -6.70 15.71 19.42
N HIS A 339 -5.87 16.73 19.66
CA HIS A 339 -5.84 17.93 18.82
C HIS A 339 -4.83 17.78 17.68
N VAL A 340 -3.56 17.66 18.01
CA VAL A 340 -2.48 17.57 17.01
C VAL A 340 -2.57 16.27 16.22
N GLY A 341 -2.88 15.14 16.86
CA GLY A 341 -2.98 13.84 16.19
C GLY A 341 -4.02 13.76 15.06
N ARG A 342 -5.08 14.58 15.11
CA ARG A 342 -6.03 14.68 13.99
C ARG A 342 -5.50 15.52 12.84
N MET A 343 -4.76 16.58 13.15
CA MET A 343 -4.22 17.48 12.14
C MET A 343 -3.05 16.86 11.37
N ILE A 344 -2.29 16.00 12.03
CA ILE A 344 -1.19 15.25 11.39
C ILE A 344 -1.71 14.23 10.36
N LEU A 345 -2.90 13.66 10.58
CA LEU A 345 -3.38 12.54 9.78
C LEU A 345 -3.50 12.90 8.29
N LEU A 346 -3.99 14.11 7.99
CA LEU A 346 -4.20 14.55 6.60
C LEU A 346 -2.87 14.65 5.80
N PRO A 347 -1.85 15.41 6.23
CA PRO A 347 -0.59 15.49 5.50
C PRO A 347 0.14 14.14 5.43
N VAL A 348 0.02 13.30 6.46
CA VAL A 348 0.62 11.96 6.44
C VAL A 348 -0.04 11.06 5.43
N VAL A 349 -1.36 11.00 5.38
CA VAL A 349 -2.10 10.22 4.37
C VAL A 349 -1.80 10.73 2.96
N SER A 350 -1.80 12.05 2.74
CA SER A 350 -1.47 12.64 1.44
C SER A 350 -0.08 12.24 0.96
N ARG A 351 0.92 12.29 1.84
CA ARG A 351 2.29 11.85 1.51
C ARG A 351 2.35 10.36 1.22
N TYR A 352 1.63 9.55 2.00
CA TYR A 352 1.60 8.09 1.81
C TYR A 352 1.01 7.72 0.45
N ILE A 353 -0.05 8.42 0.02
CA ILE A 353 -0.63 8.26 -1.32
C ILE A 353 0.40 8.58 -2.41
N ALA A 354 1.12 9.70 -2.25
CA ALA A 354 2.13 10.11 -3.21
C ALA A 354 3.31 9.12 -3.30
N SER A 355 3.72 8.51 -2.18
CA SER A 355 4.83 7.56 -2.11
C SER A 355 4.43 6.10 -2.39
N PHE A 356 3.13 5.79 -2.52
CA PHE A 356 2.65 4.42 -2.66
C PHE A 356 3.28 3.62 -3.82
N PRO A 357 3.54 4.19 -5.01
CA PRO A 357 4.27 3.48 -6.07
C PRO A 357 5.68 3.06 -5.66
N LEU A 358 6.38 3.89 -4.86
CA LEU A 358 7.70 3.55 -4.32
C LEU A 358 7.61 2.42 -3.29
N VAL A 359 6.56 2.41 -2.47
CA VAL A 359 6.28 1.32 -1.52
C VAL A 359 6.10 0.00 -2.24
N LEU A 360 5.33 -0.01 -3.34
CA LEU A 360 5.16 -1.21 -4.17
C LEU A 360 6.47 -1.61 -4.87
N GLY A 361 7.26 -0.65 -5.36
CA GLY A 361 8.57 -0.93 -5.92
C GLY A 361 9.50 -1.61 -4.90
N ALA A 362 9.55 -1.10 -3.67
CA ALA A 362 10.30 -1.71 -2.58
C ALA A 362 9.80 -3.13 -2.25
N LEU A 363 8.47 -3.34 -2.23
CA LEU A 363 7.86 -4.64 -2.03
C LEU A 363 8.33 -5.65 -3.09
N VAL A 364 8.24 -5.27 -4.38
CA VAL A 364 8.68 -6.10 -5.52
C VAL A 364 10.15 -6.49 -5.37
N ILE A 365 11.00 -5.54 -5.02
CA ILE A 365 12.44 -5.78 -4.85
C ILE A 365 12.70 -6.71 -3.66
N VAL A 366 12.04 -6.49 -2.52
CA VAL A 366 12.20 -7.34 -1.33
C VAL A 366 11.71 -8.76 -1.60
N GLU A 367 10.54 -8.93 -2.21
CA GLU A 367 10.05 -10.27 -2.60
C GLU A 367 11.07 -10.99 -3.48
N SER A 368 11.68 -10.29 -4.46
CA SER A 368 12.68 -10.88 -5.34
C SER A 368 13.96 -11.28 -4.61
N ALA A 369 14.35 -10.52 -3.57
CA ALA A 369 15.52 -10.80 -2.76
C ALA A 369 15.36 -12.05 -1.87
N PHE A 370 14.15 -12.34 -1.43
CA PHE A 370 13.83 -13.55 -0.67
C PHE A 370 13.46 -14.75 -1.55
N ARG A 371 13.57 -14.61 -2.87
CA ARG A 371 13.42 -15.72 -3.83
C ARG A 371 14.61 -16.66 -3.73
N SER A 372 14.36 -17.97 -3.83
CA SER A 372 15.44 -18.94 -4.05
C SER A 372 16.00 -18.83 -5.47
N ASN A 373 17.32 -18.96 -5.60
CA ASN A 373 17.99 -18.98 -6.90
C ASN A 373 17.95 -20.36 -7.58
N GLY A 374 17.19 -21.34 -7.03
CA GLY A 374 17.05 -22.67 -7.60
C GLY A 374 15.91 -22.76 -8.63
N ALA A 375 15.98 -23.77 -9.50
CA ALA A 375 14.93 -24.11 -10.46
C ALA A 375 13.61 -24.53 -9.78
N ASP A 376 13.67 -24.91 -8.50
CA ASP A 376 12.49 -25.27 -7.72
C ASP A 376 11.76 -24.02 -7.24
N TYR A 377 10.63 -23.74 -7.85
CA TYR A 377 9.68 -22.68 -7.43
C TYR A 377 9.13 -22.86 -6.00
N ASN A 378 9.43 -23.97 -5.36
CA ASN A 378 9.00 -24.30 -3.99
C ASN A 378 9.96 -23.81 -2.90
N VAL A 379 11.10 -23.21 -3.27
CA VAL A 379 12.10 -22.71 -2.33
C VAL A 379 12.09 -21.19 -2.36
N GLY A 380 11.86 -20.55 -1.22
CA GLY A 380 11.80 -19.10 -1.07
C GLY A 380 10.38 -18.54 -0.96
N PHE A 381 10.29 -17.21 -0.86
CA PHE A 381 9.02 -16.52 -0.73
C PHE A 381 8.22 -16.56 -2.05
N PRO A 382 6.98 -17.11 -2.05
CA PRO A 382 6.16 -17.23 -3.25
C PRO A 382 5.40 -15.94 -3.55
N GLY A 383 6.11 -14.89 -4.00
CA GLY A 383 5.49 -13.61 -4.36
C GLY A 383 5.27 -13.45 -5.86
N LEU A 384 4.45 -12.47 -6.24
CA LEU A 384 4.24 -12.10 -7.65
C LEU A 384 5.53 -11.67 -8.33
N SER A 385 6.38 -10.94 -7.63
CA SER A 385 7.69 -10.51 -8.15
C SER A 385 8.60 -11.69 -8.44
N ALA A 386 8.58 -12.72 -7.59
CA ALA A 386 9.34 -13.94 -7.82
C ALA A 386 8.90 -14.64 -9.12
N ARG A 387 7.59 -14.59 -9.43
CA ARG A 387 7.04 -15.07 -10.71
C ARG A 387 7.52 -14.24 -11.89
N VAL A 388 7.50 -12.90 -11.78
CA VAL A 388 8.00 -12.01 -12.85
C VAL A 388 9.46 -12.30 -13.15
N PHE A 389 10.34 -12.25 -12.14
CA PHE A 389 11.78 -12.48 -12.35
C PHE A 389 12.10 -13.91 -12.77
N GLY A 390 11.37 -14.91 -12.26
CA GLY A 390 11.49 -16.30 -12.68
C GLY A 390 11.10 -16.48 -14.14
N ALA A 391 9.99 -15.90 -14.55
CA ALA A 391 9.49 -15.94 -15.91
C ALA A 391 10.43 -15.24 -16.90
N LEU A 392 10.96 -14.05 -16.54
CA LEU A 392 11.95 -13.33 -17.36
C LEU A 392 13.23 -14.15 -17.51
N GLY A 393 13.71 -14.80 -16.44
CA GLY A 393 14.89 -15.67 -16.50
C GLY A 393 14.69 -16.93 -17.34
N ALA A 394 13.46 -17.40 -17.44
CA ALA A 394 13.06 -18.55 -18.28
C ALA A 394 12.59 -18.13 -19.69
N ASN A 395 12.64 -16.85 -20.04
CA ASN A 395 12.08 -16.24 -21.24
C ASN A 395 10.57 -16.51 -21.42
N ASP A 396 9.85 -16.77 -20.32
CA ASP A 396 8.39 -16.96 -20.30
C ASP A 396 7.66 -15.63 -20.25
N ILE A 397 7.52 -15.01 -21.40
CA ILE A 397 6.95 -13.68 -21.54
C ILE A 397 5.49 -13.64 -21.08
N ARG A 398 4.70 -14.72 -21.35
CA ARG A 398 3.28 -14.76 -20.99
C ARG A 398 3.09 -14.77 -19.48
N LEU A 399 3.86 -15.58 -18.76
CA LEU A 399 3.84 -15.60 -17.30
C LEU A 399 4.30 -14.27 -16.70
N ALA A 400 5.36 -13.66 -17.27
CA ALA A 400 5.85 -12.37 -16.86
C ALA A 400 4.80 -11.27 -17.03
N LEU A 401 4.15 -11.21 -18.20
CA LEU A 401 3.09 -10.21 -18.49
C LEU A 401 1.86 -10.42 -17.61
N GLY A 402 1.44 -11.66 -17.40
CA GLY A 402 0.32 -11.97 -16.50
C GLY A 402 0.58 -11.51 -15.07
N ALA A 403 1.77 -11.76 -14.54
CA ALA A 403 2.17 -11.31 -13.21
C ALA A 403 2.31 -9.77 -13.14
N LEU A 404 2.91 -9.12 -14.15
CA LEU A 404 3.00 -7.65 -14.25
C LEU A 404 1.62 -6.99 -14.35
N LEU A 405 0.70 -7.58 -15.12
CA LEU A 405 -0.68 -7.10 -15.18
C LEU A 405 -1.33 -7.08 -13.80
N VAL A 406 -1.21 -8.18 -13.04
CA VAL A 406 -1.82 -8.27 -11.70
C VAL A 406 -1.16 -7.29 -10.73
N ILE A 407 0.17 -7.12 -10.74
CA ILE A 407 0.87 -6.09 -9.95
C ILE A 407 0.35 -4.68 -10.34
N GLY A 408 0.18 -4.43 -11.65
CA GLY A 408 -0.37 -3.18 -12.14
C GLY A 408 -1.80 -2.94 -11.68
N VAL A 409 -2.66 -3.96 -11.73
CA VAL A 409 -4.05 -3.86 -11.23
C VAL A 409 -4.07 -3.59 -9.72
N ILE A 410 -3.23 -4.26 -8.92
CA ILE A 410 -3.09 -3.97 -7.48
C ILE A 410 -2.71 -2.51 -7.27
N THR A 411 -1.77 -2.00 -8.08
CA THR A 411 -1.31 -0.61 -8.01
C THR A 411 -2.45 0.37 -8.30
N VAL A 412 -3.20 0.12 -9.38
CA VAL A 412 -4.35 0.95 -9.76
C VAL A 412 -5.43 0.94 -8.68
N VAL A 413 -5.82 -0.25 -8.21
CA VAL A 413 -6.85 -0.41 -7.17
C VAL A 413 -6.43 0.28 -5.87
N ALA A 414 -5.21 0.05 -5.40
CA ALA A 414 -4.70 0.66 -4.19
C ALA A 414 -4.63 2.19 -4.31
N ARG A 415 -4.19 2.72 -5.45
CA ARG A 415 -4.17 4.16 -5.72
C ARG A 415 -5.57 4.76 -5.70
N VAL A 416 -6.54 4.12 -6.35
CA VAL A 416 -7.94 4.58 -6.33
C VAL A 416 -8.50 4.58 -4.91
N ILE A 417 -8.28 3.52 -4.13
CA ILE A 417 -8.70 3.45 -2.72
C ILE A 417 -8.10 4.60 -1.91
N LEU A 418 -6.81 4.86 -2.08
CA LEU A 418 -6.11 5.93 -1.38
C LEU A 418 -6.60 7.32 -1.81
N ASP A 419 -6.83 7.55 -3.11
CA ASP A 419 -7.39 8.81 -3.64
C ASP A 419 -8.81 9.05 -3.09
N VAL A 420 -9.63 7.99 -3.02
CA VAL A 420 -10.97 8.03 -2.41
C VAL A 420 -10.88 8.36 -0.92
N ALA A 421 -9.99 7.70 -0.20
CA ALA A 421 -9.76 7.97 1.23
C ALA A 421 -9.29 9.42 1.47
N HIS A 422 -8.39 9.92 0.64
CA HIS A 422 -7.91 11.31 0.72
C HIS A 422 -9.05 12.31 0.49
N ALA A 423 -9.82 12.13 -0.58
CA ALA A 423 -10.94 13.01 -0.88
C ALA A 423 -12.09 12.94 0.17
N ALA A 424 -12.20 11.82 0.90
CA ALA A 424 -13.10 11.69 2.04
C ALA A 424 -12.58 12.43 3.29
N LEU A 425 -11.27 12.53 3.45
CA LEU A 425 -10.62 13.22 4.57
C LEU A 425 -10.49 14.72 4.34
N ASP A 426 -10.25 15.14 3.09
CA ASP A 426 -10.11 16.55 2.69
C ASP A 426 -11.13 16.98 1.64
N PRO A 427 -12.23 17.65 2.02
CA PRO A 427 -13.21 18.14 1.04
C PRO A 427 -12.63 19.18 0.07
N ARG A 428 -11.55 19.88 0.42
CA ARG A 428 -10.90 20.90 -0.44
C ARG A 428 -10.17 20.28 -1.61
N TYR A 429 -9.68 19.07 -1.46
CA TYR A 429 -9.04 18.30 -2.54
C TYR A 429 -10.00 18.02 -3.70
N ARG A 430 -11.28 17.93 -3.41
CA ARG A 430 -12.36 17.71 -4.38
C ARG A 430 -12.69 18.98 -5.19
N ASP A 431 -12.52 20.15 -4.58
CA ASP A 431 -12.83 21.45 -5.23
C ASP A 431 -11.61 22.03 -5.97
N GLY A 432 -10.38 21.55 -5.67
CA GLY A 432 -9.12 21.99 -6.29
C GLY A 432 -8.94 21.58 -7.75
N THR A 433 -9.75 20.66 -8.27
CA THR A 433 -9.77 20.29 -9.70
C THR A 433 -10.32 21.40 -10.60
N ARG A 434 -10.68 22.57 -10.07
CA ARG A 434 -11.06 23.77 -10.84
C ARG A 434 -9.90 24.71 -11.14
N GLN A 435 -8.65 24.40 -10.71
CA GLN A 435 -7.48 25.28 -10.90
C GLN A 435 -6.33 24.65 -11.70
N LEU A 436 -6.58 23.61 -12.50
CA LEU A 436 -5.67 23.14 -13.54
C LEU A 436 -6.32 23.22 -14.90
#